data_9331c826f97a5a77e4313cd3090eb411
#
_entry.id   9331c826f97a5a77e4313cd3090eb411
#
_cell.length_a   1.000
_cell.length_b   1.000
_cell.length_c   1.000
_cell.angle_alpha   90.00
_cell.angle_beta   90.00
_cell.angle_gamma   90.00
#
_symmetry.space_group_name_H-M   'P 1'
#
loop_
_entity.id
_entity.type
_entity.pdbx_description
1 polymer ?
#
loop_
_entity_poly.entity_id
_entity_poly.type
_entity_poly.pdbx_seq_one_letter_code
_entity_poly.pdbx_strand_id
1 'polypeptide(L)'
;MASLSLAPVNIFKAGADEERAETARLCSFIGAIAIGDLVKSTLGPKGMDKILLSSGRDASLMVTNDGATILKNIGVDNPAANVLVGMSRVQDDEVGDGTTSVTVLAAELLREAESLIAKKIHPQTIIAGWREATKAARQALLDSAVDHGSDEDKFRQDLMNIAGTTLSSKLLTHHKDHFTKLAVEAVLRLKGSGNLEAIHVIKKLGGSLVDSYLDEGFLLDKKIGVNQPKRIENAKILIANTGMDTDKIKIFGSRVRVDSTAKVAEIEQAEKEKMKEKVEPDNAGYDSADLVAQLRAAHSEGNTTAGLDMKEGTIGNMAVLGITESFQVKRQVLLSAAEAAEVILRVDNIIKAAPRKRVPDHHPC
;
A
#
# COMPACT_ATOMS: atom_id res chain seq x y z
N MET A 1 -9.75 -11.74 66.42
CA MET A 1 -9.08 -10.99 65.33
C MET A 1 -9.73 -11.44 64.04
N ALA A 2 -10.49 -10.58 63.40
CA ALA A 2 -11.08 -10.86 62.10
C ALA A 2 -10.00 -10.75 61.02
N SER A 3 -9.72 -11.84 60.29
CA SER A 3 -8.86 -11.78 59.11
C SER A 3 -9.59 -10.98 58.02
N LEU A 4 -9.09 -9.78 57.78
CA LEU A 4 -9.44 -9.04 56.54
C LEU A 4 -8.95 -9.89 55.35
N SER A 5 -9.84 -10.64 54.76
CA SER A 5 -9.63 -11.23 53.42
C SER A 5 -9.49 -10.08 52.46
N LEU A 6 -8.27 -9.76 52.04
CA LEU A 6 -7.99 -8.88 50.91
C LEU A 6 -8.58 -9.55 49.66
N ALA A 7 -9.83 -9.28 49.39
CA ALA A 7 -10.39 -9.57 48.04
C ALA A 7 -9.53 -8.83 47.01
N PRO A 8 -9.09 -9.45 45.92
CA PRO A 8 -8.30 -8.76 44.90
C PRO A 8 -9.08 -7.56 44.40
N VAL A 9 -8.54 -6.38 44.60
CA VAL A 9 -9.16 -5.13 44.09
C VAL A 9 -9.16 -5.22 42.60
N ASN A 10 -10.34 -5.34 42.03
CA ASN A 10 -10.51 -5.40 40.59
C ASN A 10 -10.37 -3.98 40.02
N ILE A 11 -9.22 -3.65 39.45
CA ILE A 11 -8.85 -2.33 38.96
C ILE A 11 -9.55 -2.04 37.63
N PHE A 12 -9.85 -3.07 36.84
CA PHE A 12 -10.45 -2.95 35.53
C PHE A 12 -11.98 -3.09 35.59
N LYS A 13 -12.67 -2.42 34.65
CA LYS A 13 -14.12 -2.59 34.48
C LYS A 13 -14.45 -4.03 34.06
N ALA A 14 -15.66 -4.50 34.41
CA ALA A 14 -16.15 -5.79 33.97
C ALA A 14 -16.11 -5.90 32.43
N GLY A 15 -15.47 -6.95 31.90
CA GLY A 15 -15.23 -7.16 30.47
C GLY A 15 -13.91 -6.57 29.93
N ALA A 16 -13.08 -5.97 30.78
CA ALA A 16 -11.68 -5.71 30.44
C ALA A 16 -10.83 -6.90 30.88
N ASP A 17 -9.80 -7.21 30.11
CA ASP A 17 -8.87 -8.31 30.33
C ASP A 17 -7.43 -7.82 30.22
N GLU A 18 -6.49 -8.48 30.91
CA GLU A 18 -5.08 -8.15 30.91
C GLU A 18 -4.22 -9.41 30.76
N GLU A 19 -3.44 -9.45 29.71
CA GLU A 19 -2.38 -10.45 29.51
C GLU A 19 -1.04 -9.82 29.94
N ARG A 20 -0.28 -10.50 30.80
CA ARG A 20 0.93 -9.94 31.43
C ARG A 20 2.19 -10.69 31.03
N ALA A 21 3.28 -9.96 31.00
CA ALA A 21 4.65 -10.44 30.92
C ALA A 21 4.87 -11.49 29.81
N GLU A 22 5.22 -12.71 30.15
CA GLU A 22 5.58 -13.76 29.21
C GLU A 22 4.43 -14.15 28.28
N THR A 23 3.19 -14.23 28.80
CA THR A 23 1.99 -14.55 28.02
C THR A 23 1.70 -13.47 26.98
N ALA A 24 1.80 -12.19 27.33
CA ALA A 24 1.58 -11.07 26.43
C ALA A 24 2.64 -11.05 25.30
N ARG A 25 3.90 -11.30 25.63
CA ARG A 25 4.97 -11.40 24.64
C ARG A 25 4.77 -12.60 23.71
N LEU A 26 4.47 -13.76 24.24
CA LEU A 26 4.21 -14.95 23.43
C LEU A 26 3.03 -14.72 22.48
N CYS A 27 1.93 -14.14 22.96
CA CYS A 27 0.77 -13.78 22.15
C CYS A 27 1.17 -12.79 21.02
N SER A 28 2.03 -11.83 21.32
CA SER A 28 2.54 -10.85 20.34
C SER A 28 3.42 -11.52 19.28
N PHE A 29 4.34 -12.40 19.67
CA PHE A 29 5.19 -13.12 18.71
C PHE A 29 4.37 -14.04 17.82
N ILE A 30 3.48 -14.87 18.40
CA ILE A 30 2.62 -15.77 17.63
C ILE A 30 1.80 -14.98 16.61
N GLY A 31 1.17 -13.89 17.02
CA GLY A 31 0.35 -13.06 16.13
C GLY A 31 1.15 -12.43 14.98
N ALA A 32 2.30 -11.83 15.28
CA ALA A 32 3.14 -11.18 14.29
C ALA A 32 3.79 -12.19 13.32
N ILE A 33 4.32 -13.29 13.83
CA ILE A 33 4.95 -14.35 13.03
C ILE A 33 3.91 -15.00 12.11
N ALA A 34 2.70 -15.29 12.62
CA ALA A 34 1.63 -15.89 11.83
C ALA A 34 1.22 -15.01 10.64
N ILE A 35 1.15 -13.71 10.82
CA ILE A 35 0.87 -12.75 9.73
C ILE A 35 2.02 -12.73 8.71
N GLY A 36 3.26 -12.72 9.16
CA GLY A 36 4.42 -12.81 8.27
C GLY A 36 4.42 -14.10 7.45
N ASP A 37 4.22 -15.25 8.09
CA ASP A 37 4.16 -16.55 7.41
C ASP A 37 2.99 -16.65 6.43
N LEU A 38 1.86 -16.02 6.73
CA LEU A 38 0.70 -15.97 5.84
C LEU A 38 1.05 -15.32 4.49
N VAL A 39 1.79 -14.21 4.51
CA VAL A 39 2.14 -13.48 3.28
C VAL A 39 3.48 -13.91 2.68
N LYS A 40 4.32 -14.62 3.42
CA LYS A 40 5.66 -15.05 2.98
C LYS A 40 5.64 -15.85 1.67
N SER A 41 4.63 -16.67 1.45
CA SER A 41 4.49 -17.47 0.23
C SER A 41 4.11 -16.64 -1.01
N THR A 42 3.74 -15.37 -0.86
CA THR A 42 3.45 -14.46 -1.98
C THR A 42 4.68 -13.68 -2.42
N LEU A 43 5.81 -13.88 -1.74
CA LEU A 43 7.08 -13.23 -2.04
C LEU A 43 7.71 -13.77 -3.32
N GLY A 44 8.22 -12.88 -4.24
CA GLY A 44 9.04 -13.18 -5.37
C GLY A 44 8.32 -13.43 -6.70
N PRO A 45 9.10 -13.44 -7.75
CA PRO A 45 8.56 -13.69 -9.09
C PRO A 45 7.96 -15.10 -9.24
N LYS A 46 8.20 -15.99 -8.27
CA LYS A 46 7.54 -17.31 -8.12
C LYS A 46 6.54 -17.32 -6.95
N GLY A 47 6.15 -16.16 -6.43
CA GLY A 47 5.16 -16.04 -5.37
C GLY A 47 3.80 -16.61 -5.77
N MET A 48 3.09 -17.17 -4.78
CA MET A 48 1.78 -17.80 -4.97
C MET A 48 0.66 -16.82 -4.63
N ASP A 49 -0.42 -16.85 -5.41
CA ASP A 49 -1.59 -16.03 -5.15
C ASP A 49 -2.42 -16.56 -3.96
N LYS A 50 -3.13 -15.65 -3.31
CA LYS A 50 -4.13 -15.97 -2.27
C LYS A 50 -5.54 -15.72 -2.80
N ILE A 51 -6.47 -16.57 -2.41
CA ILE A 51 -7.89 -16.40 -2.67
C ILE A 51 -8.53 -15.81 -1.42
N LEU A 52 -9.10 -14.63 -1.55
CA LEU A 52 -9.83 -13.95 -0.48
C LEU A 52 -11.33 -14.11 -0.74
N LEU A 53 -12.03 -14.66 0.24
CA LEU A 53 -13.49 -14.84 0.22
C LEU A 53 -14.12 -13.83 1.17
N SER A 54 -14.92 -12.91 0.66
CA SER A 54 -15.69 -12.01 1.48
C SER A 54 -16.93 -12.73 2.04
N SER A 55 -17.11 -12.65 3.36
CA SER A 55 -18.30 -13.18 4.04
C SER A 55 -19.39 -12.11 4.08
N GLY A 56 -20.36 -12.17 3.15
CA GLY A 56 -21.48 -11.21 3.10
C GLY A 56 -22.53 -11.61 2.08
N ARG A 57 -23.61 -10.78 1.96
CA ARG A 57 -24.69 -11.02 1.00
C ARG A 57 -24.20 -10.94 -0.47
N ASP A 58 -23.14 -10.16 -0.70
CA ASP A 58 -22.44 -10.06 -1.99
C ASP A 58 -21.07 -10.74 -1.85
N ALA A 59 -21.07 -12.07 -1.73
CA ALA A 59 -19.84 -12.85 -1.62
C ALA A 59 -18.92 -12.57 -2.83
N SER A 60 -17.90 -11.73 -2.65
CA SER A 60 -16.90 -11.45 -3.65
C SER A 60 -15.69 -12.36 -3.47
N LEU A 61 -15.19 -12.87 -4.59
CA LEU A 61 -13.95 -13.64 -4.65
C LEU A 61 -12.88 -12.73 -5.26
N MET A 62 -11.76 -12.59 -4.57
CA MET A 62 -10.60 -11.84 -5.04
C MET A 62 -9.38 -12.76 -5.02
N VAL A 63 -8.64 -12.79 -6.12
CA VAL A 63 -7.34 -13.49 -6.21
C VAL A 63 -6.25 -12.43 -6.27
N THR A 64 -5.29 -12.48 -5.37
CA THR A 64 -4.20 -11.50 -5.29
C THR A 64 -2.97 -12.09 -4.61
N ASN A 65 -1.80 -11.55 -4.93
CA ASN A 65 -0.55 -11.80 -4.22
C ASN A 65 0.00 -10.53 -3.54
N ASP A 66 -0.73 -9.42 -3.62
CA ASP A 66 -0.34 -8.19 -2.98
C ASP A 66 -0.54 -8.22 -1.46
N GLY A 67 0.55 -7.95 -0.70
CA GLY A 67 0.56 -8.04 0.75
C GLY A 67 -0.42 -7.08 1.42
N ALA A 68 -0.48 -5.82 0.99
CA ALA A 68 -1.40 -4.84 1.56
C ALA A 68 -2.86 -5.22 1.32
N THR A 69 -3.19 -5.65 0.10
CA THR A 69 -4.53 -6.11 -0.26
C THR A 69 -4.94 -7.35 0.55
N ILE A 70 -4.05 -8.33 0.72
CA ILE A 70 -4.30 -9.51 1.55
C ILE A 70 -4.57 -9.09 2.99
N LEU A 71 -3.65 -8.33 3.60
CA LEU A 71 -3.71 -7.95 5.00
C LEU A 71 -4.86 -6.99 5.32
N LYS A 72 -5.27 -6.16 4.38
CA LYS A 72 -6.42 -5.26 4.51
C LYS A 72 -7.76 -6.00 4.59
N ASN A 73 -7.87 -7.15 3.90
CA ASN A 73 -9.13 -7.89 3.76
C ASN A 73 -9.26 -9.07 4.74
N ILE A 74 -8.20 -9.43 5.48
CA ILE A 74 -8.31 -10.39 6.57
C ILE A 74 -8.69 -9.72 7.88
N GLY A 75 -9.65 -10.30 8.59
CA GLY A 75 -9.99 -9.89 9.96
C GLY A 75 -8.91 -10.40 10.94
N VAL A 76 -8.28 -9.50 11.67
CA VAL A 76 -7.21 -9.80 12.62
C VAL A 76 -7.57 -9.26 14.00
N ASP A 77 -7.65 -10.11 15.00
CA ASP A 77 -7.97 -9.71 16.39
C ASP A 77 -6.71 -9.47 17.24
N ASN A 78 -5.57 -10.10 16.86
CA ASN A 78 -4.33 -9.97 17.61
C ASN A 78 -3.73 -8.55 17.46
N PRO A 79 -3.42 -7.85 18.59
CA PRO A 79 -2.91 -6.49 18.56
C PRO A 79 -1.57 -6.33 17.81
N ALA A 80 -0.62 -7.26 18.00
CA ALA A 80 0.68 -7.23 17.33
C ALA A 80 0.54 -7.46 15.81
N ALA A 81 -0.33 -8.40 15.42
CA ALA A 81 -0.65 -8.63 14.03
C ALA A 81 -1.29 -7.38 13.39
N ASN A 82 -2.17 -6.67 14.11
CA ASN A 82 -2.75 -5.40 13.65
C ASN A 82 -1.71 -4.29 13.43
N VAL A 83 -0.63 -4.25 14.23
CA VAL A 83 0.50 -3.33 14.00
C VAL A 83 1.15 -3.62 12.64
N LEU A 84 1.39 -4.89 12.30
CA LEU A 84 1.98 -5.28 11.01
C LEU A 84 1.04 -4.99 9.83
N VAL A 85 -0.27 -5.20 10.01
CA VAL A 85 -1.28 -4.82 9.00
C VAL A 85 -1.27 -3.31 8.77
N GLY A 86 -1.24 -2.51 9.86
CA GLY A 86 -1.14 -1.06 9.78
C GLY A 86 0.13 -0.59 9.07
N MET A 87 1.28 -1.21 9.37
CA MET A 87 2.56 -0.92 8.74
C MET A 87 2.55 -1.23 7.23
N SER A 88 1.96 -2.37 6.84
CA SER A 88 1.83 -2.72 5.42
C SER A 88 0.97 -1.70 4.64
N ARG A 89 -0.08 -1.15 5.28
CA ARG A 89 -0.88 -0.07 4.68
C ARG A 89 -0.09 1.22 4.51
N VAL A 90 0.67 1.63 5.53
CA VAL A 90 1.52 2.82 5.43
C VAL A 90 2.57 2.66 4.34
N GLN A 91 3.14 1.46 4.18
CA GLN A 91 4.07 1.17 3.09
C GLN A 91 3.39 1.29 1.71
N ASP A 92 2.13 0.85 1.60
CA ASP A 92 1.31 0.98 0.39
C ASP A 92 1.02 2.45 0.07
N ASP A 93 0.54 3.20 1.05
CA ASP A 93 0.16 4.61 0.90
C ASP A 93 1.38 5.53 0.60
N GLU A 94 2.55 5.26 1.19
CA GLU A 94 3.74 6.13 1.07
C GLU A 94 4.61 5.79 -0.15
N VAL A 95 4.68 4.52 -0.53
CA VAL A 95 5.65 4.03 -1.52
C VAL A 95 4.99 3.19 -2.62
N GLY A 96 3.87 2.51 -2.33
CA GLY A 96 3.14 1.65 -3.28
C GLY A 96 3.81 0.31 -3.59
N ASP A 97 4.94 -0.01 -2.94
CA ASP A 97 5.68 -1.26 -3.14
C ASP A 97 6.32 -1.77 -1.84
N GLY A 98 6.71 -3.05 -1.81
CA GLY A 98 7.37 -3.66 -0.66
C GLY A 98 6.44 -4.00 0.52
N THR A 99 5.13 -3.98 0.34
CA THR A 99 4.12 -4.25 1.38
C THR A 99 4.25 -5.61 2.03
N THR A 100 4.55 -6.63 1.24
CA THR A 100 4.83 -7.99 1.72
C THR A 100 6.21 -8.06 2.37
N SER A 101 7.22 -7.46 1.74
CA SER A 101 8.61 -7.48 2.23
C SER A 101 8.75 -6.87 3.62
N VAL A 102 8.07 -5.73 3.87
CA VAL A 102 8.10 -5.04 5.17
C VAL A 102 7.49 -5.92 6.27
N THR A 103 6.38 -6.59 5.97
CA THR A 103 5.70 -7.47 6.93
C THR A 103 6.54 -8.70 7.25
N VAL A 104 7.11 -9.34 6.23
CA VAL A 104 7.94 -10.53 6.40
C VAL A 104 9.23 -10.19 7.15
N LEU A 105 9.89 -9.08 6.82
CA LEU A 105 11.10 -8.65 7.51
C LEU A 105 10.84 -8.39 9.00
N ALA A 106 9.73 -7.73 9.35
CA ALA A 106 9.36 -7.51 10.74
C ALA A 106 9.06 -8.82 11.48
N ALA A 107 8.36 -9.76 10.83
CA ALA A 107 8.08 -11.06 11.40
C ALA A 107 9.36 -11.89 11.63
N GLU A 108 10.31 -11.86 10.71
CA GLU A 108 11.59 -12.57 10.89
C GLU A 108 12.46 -11.94 11.98
N LEU A 109 12.48 -10.60 12.10
CA LEU A 109 13.15 -9.95 13.23
C LEU A 109 12.54 -10.38 14.56
N LEU A 110 11.22 -10.51 14.65
CA LEU A 110 10.55 -10.97 15.86
C LEU A 110 10.80 -12.48 16.13
N ARG A 111 10.88 -13.31 15.10
CA ARG A 111 11.23 -14.73 15.21
C ARG A 111 12.64 -14.91 15.80
N GLU A 112 13.60 -14.14 15.33
CA GLU A 112 14.95 -14.15 15.90
C GLU A 112 14.99 -13.58 17.32
N ALA A 113 14.20 -12.55 17.61
CA ALA A 113 14.08 -12.00 18.96
C ALA A 113 13.49 -13.00 19.96
N GLU A 114 12.51 -13.80 19.58
CA GLU A 114 11.96 -14.87 20.40
C GLU A 114 13.06 -15.85 20.84
N SER A 115 13.90 -16.28 19.88
CA SER A 115 15.06 -17.15 20.14
C SER A 115 16.07 -16.52 21.09
N LEU A 116 16.33 -15.20 20.99
CA LEU A 116 17.26 -14.48 21.88
C LEU A 116 16.67 -14.29 23.30
N ILE A 117 15.37 -14.03 23.42
CA ILE A 117 14.69 -13.94 24.71
C ILE A 117 14.68 -15.28 25.44
N ALA A 118 14.49 -16.40 24.71
CA ALA A 118 14.62 -17.72 25.28
C ALA A 118 16.02 -17.97 25.89
N LYS A 119 17.06 -17.32 25.34
CA LYS A 119 18.43 -17.28 25.89
C LYS A 119 18.62 -16.27 27.03
N LYS A 120 17.53 -15.67 27.57
CA LYS A 120 17.54 -14.68 28.66
C LYS A 120 18.17 -13.33 28.28
N ILE A 121 18.26 -12.97 27.00
CA ILE A 121 18.69 -11.63 26.57
C ILE A 121 17.52 -10.66 26.76
N HIS A 122 17.78 -9.52 27.38
CA HIS A 122 16.75 -8.53 27.67
C HIS A 122 16.26 -7.86 26.36
N PRO A 123 14.95 -7.64 26.15
CA PRO A 123 14.39 -7.01 24.95
C PRO A 123 15.07 -5.69 24.56
N GLN A 124 15.39 -4.82 25.53
CA GLN A 124 16.06 -3.54 25.26
C GLN A 124 17.46 -3.69 24.68
N THR A 125 18.17 -4.79 24.99
CA THR A 125 19.49 -5.08 24.41
C THR A 125 19.34 -5.49 22.95
N ILE A 126 18.32 -6.29 22.62
CA ILE A 126 17.99 -6.69 21.24
C ILE A 126 17.62 -5.44 20.42
N ILE A 127 16.77 -4.56 20.96
CA ILE A 127 16.36 -3.31 20.33
C ILE A 127 17.57 -2.39 20.07
N ALA A 128 18.48 -2.27 21.01
CA ALA A 128 19.70 -1.49 20.81
C ALA A 128 20.55 -2.03 19.65
N GLY A 129 20.69 -3.36 19.56
CA GLY A 129 21.35 -4.02 18.43
C GLY A 129 20.64 -3.78 17.08
N TRP A 130 19.31 -3.85 17.06
CA TRP A 130 18.55 -3.56 15.83
C TRP A 130 18.73 -2.11 15.37
N ARG A 131 18.75 -1.14 16.27
CA ARG A 131 18.97 0.28 15.95
C ARG A 131 20.33 0.51 15.29
N GLU A 132 21.39 -0.09 15.82
CA GLU A 132 22.72 0.02 15.21
C GLU A 132 22.78 -0.73 13.86
N ALA A 133 22.19 -1.92 13.76
CA ALA A 133 22.11 -2.66 12.51
C ALA A 133 21.31 -1.90 11.43
N THR A 134 20.18 -1.31 11.79
CA THR A 134 19.35 -0.49 10.88
C THR A 134 20.11 0.74 10.40
N LYS A 135 20.88 1.39 11.26
CA LYS A 135 21.74 2.53 10.94
C LYS A 135 22.83 2.16 9.94
N ALA A 136 23.52 1.04 10.21
CA ALA A 136 24.54 0.53 9.30
C ALA A 136 23.96 0.09 7.94
N ALA A 137 22.83 -0.61 7.94
CA ALA A 137 22.15 -1.03 6.72
C ALA A 137 21.64 0.16 5.90
N ARG A 138 21.10 1.20 6.55
CA ARG A 138 20.68 2.45 5.86
C ARG A 138 21.88 3.14 5.20
N GLN A 139 23.03 3.21 5.89
CA GLN A 139 24.24 3.79 5.31
C GLN A 139 24.72 2.98 4.11
N ALA A 140 24.78 1.66 4.22
CA ALA A 140 25.17 0.79 3.12
C ALA A 140 24.23 0.90 1.90
N LEU A 141 22.92 1.05 2.12
CA LEU A 141 21.95 1.33 1.04
C LEU A 141 22.23 2.67 0.35
N LEU A 142 22.57 3.70 1.12
CA LEU A 142 22.91 5.02 0.57
C LEU A 142 24.19 4.97 -0.26
N ASP A 143 25.21 4.27 0.23
CA ASP A 143 26.52 4.16 -0.41
C ASP A 143 26.45 3.32 -1.71
N SER A 144 25.50 2.39 -1.79
CA SER A 144 25.27 1.53 -2.96
C SER A 144 24.23 2.05 -3.95
N ALA A 145 23.52 3.12 -3.60
CA ALA A 145 22.52 3.72 -4.49
C ALA A 145 23.19 4.40 -5.69
N VAL A 146 22.59 4.20 -6.87
CA VAL A 146 23.03 4.85 -8.12
C VAL A 146 21.97 5.84 -8.56
N ASP A 147 22.39 7.06 -8.88
CA ASP A 147 21.51 8.12 -9.36
C ASP A 147 21.84 8.50 -10.81
N HIS A 148 20.89 8.31 -11.72
CA HIS A 148 20.96 8.71 -13.10
C HIS A 148 20.06 9.91 -13.45
N GLY A 149 19.58 10.64 -12.45
CA GLY A 149 18.62 11.73 -12.63
C GLY A 149 19.07 12.86 -13.56
N SER A 150 20.38 12.99 -13.85
CA SER A 150 20.92 13.96 -14.78
C SER A 150 20.96 13.51 -16.26
N ASP A 151 20.74 12.21 -16.52
CA ASP A 151 20.79 11.59 -17.85
C ASP A 151 19.39 11.04 -18.17
N GLU A 152 18.65 11.74 -19.04
CA GLU A 152 17.23 11.45 -19.31
C GLU A 152 17.02 10.04 -19.89
N ASP A 153 17.93 9.58 -20.75
CA ASP A 153 17.83 8.24 -21.34
C ASP A 153 18.07 7.14 -20.30
N LYS A 154 19.09 7.30 -19.46
CA LYS A 154 19.36 6.36 -18.38
C LYS A 154 18.27 6.38 -17.31
N PHE A 155 17.80 7.57 -16.95
CA PHE A 155 16.67 7.71 -16.01
C PHE A 155 15.42 6.98 -16.53
N ARG A 156 15.10 7.17 -17.81
CA ARG A 156 13.99 6.44 -18.45
C ARG A 156 14.22 4.92 -18.42
N GLN A 157 15.44 4.47 -18.69
CA GLN A 157 15.78 3.04 -18.63
C GLN A 157 15.67 2.49 -17.21
N ASP A 158 16.07 3.24 -16.20
CA ASP A 158 15.91 2.86 -14.80
C ASP A 158 14.43 2.74 -14.41
N LEU A 159 13.58 3.69 -14.82
CA LEU A 159 12.14 3.57 -14.63
C LEU A 159 11.57 2.32 -15.28
N MET A 160 12.01 1.99 -16.51
CA MET A 160 11.59 0.77 -17.19
C MET A 160 12.05 -0.49 -16.44
N ASN A 161 13.27 -0.51 -15.93
CA ASN A 161 13.82 -1.62 -15.17
C ASN A 161 13.07 -1.81 -13.84
N ILE A 162 12.82 -0.71 -13.09
CA ILE A 162 12.08 -0.73 -11.83
C ILE A 162 10.65 -1.25 -12.06
N ALA A 163 9.92 -0.67 -13.01
CA ALA A 163 8.57 -1.10 -13.33
C ALA A 163 8.52 -2.55 -13.83
N GLY A 164 9.49 -2.97 -14.65
CA GLY A 164 9.61 -4.35 -15.13
C GLY A 164 9.91 -5.34 -14.00
N THR A 165 10.72 -4.94 -13.03
CA THR A 165 11.01 -5.74 -11.81
C THR A 165 9.74 -5.91 -11.00
N THR A 166 9.03 -4.82 -10.74
CA THR A 166 7.75 -4.82 -10.02
C THR A 166 6.71 -5.71 -10.71
N LEU A 167 6.52 -5.63 -12.02
CA LEU A 167 5.53 -6.42 -12.76
C LEU A 167 5.91 -7.91 -12.92
N SER A 168 7.17 -8.30 -12.66
CA SER A 168 7.64 -9.68 -12.84
C SER A 168 7.01 -10.72 -11.89
N SER A 169 6.35 -10.36 -10.78
CA SER A 169 5.66 -11.27 -9.87
C SER A 169 4.13 -11.12 -9.86
N LYS A 170 3.59 -10.25 -10.68
CA LYS A 170 2.14 -10.05 -10.77
C LYS A 170 1.52 -10.91 -11.89
N LEU A 171 0.21 -10.96 -11.96
CA LEU A 171 -0.54 -11.64 -13.03
C LEU A 171 -0.11 -11.19 -14.43
N LEU A 172 0.49 -10.00 -14.54
CA LEU A 172 0.96 -9.41 -15.79
C LEU A 172 2.36 -9.89 -16.23
N THR A 173 2.98 -10.83 -15.53
CA THR A 173 4.35 -11.33 -15.78
C THR A 173 4.60 -11.71 -17.24
N HIS A 174 3.64 -12.37 -17.89
CA HIS A 174 3.77 -12.80 -19.29
C HIS A 174 3.73 -11.66 -20.31
N HIS A 175 3.23 -10.48 -19.91
CA HIS A 175 3.09 -9.29 -20.75
C HIS A 175 3.75 -8.07 -20.12
N LYS A 176 4.72 -8.29 -19.22
CA LYS A 176 5.35 -7.23 -18.41
C LYS A 176 5.93 -6.10 -19.25
N ASP A 177 6.59 -6.39 -20.36
CA ASP A 177 7.25 -5.39 -21.19
C ASP A 177 6.24 -4.41 -21.83
N HIS A 178 5.05 -4.90 -22.16
CA HIS A 178 3.95 -4.06 -22.64
C HIS A 178 3.45 -3.12 -21.52
N PHE A 179 3.10 -3.69 -20.36
CA PHE A 179 2.56 -2.91 -19.23
C PHE A 179 3.61 -2.00 -18.58
N THR A 180 4.88 -2.40 -18.58
CA THR A 180 6.00 -1.53 -18.15
C THR A 180 6.05 -0.25 -18.97
N LYS A 181 5.94 -0.36 -20.31
CA LYS A 181 5.91 0.82 -21.19
C LYS A 181 4.69 1.70 -20.88
N LEU A 182 3.51 1.09 -20.75
CA LEU A 182 2.28 1.84 -20.43
C LEU A 182 2.41 2.59 -19.10
N ALA A 183 2.90 1.93 -18.05
CA ALA A 183 3.03 2.51 -16.72
C ALA A 183 4.05 3.66 -16.72
N VAL A 184 5.24 3.44 -17.27
CA VAL A 184 6.28 4.47 -17.33
C VAL A 184 5.85 5.67 -18.16
N GLU A 185 5.24 5.48 -19.32
CA GLU A 185 4.71 6.56 -20.14
C GLU A 185 3.61 7.34 -19.40
N ALA A 186 2.69 6.65 -18.72
CA ALA A 186 1.63 7.29 -17.95
C ALA A 186 2.20 8.18 -16.84
N VAL A 187 3.19 7.70 -16.09
CA VAL A 187 3.83 8.46 -15.00
C VAL A 187 4.65 9.64 -15.55
N LEU A 188 5.40 9.46 -16.64
CA LEU A 188 6.16 10.56 -17.26
C LEU A 188 5.25 11.68 -17.77
N ARG A 189 4.02 11.36 -18.22
CA ARG A 189 3.03 12.37 -18.61
C ARG A 189 2.51 13.24 -17.47
N LEU A 190 2.66 12.81 -16.21
CA LEU A 190 2.34 13.63 -15.03
C LEU A 190 3.31 14.81 -14.84
N LYS A 191 4.45 14.84 -15.55
CA LYS A 191 5.46 15.90 -15.50
C LYS A 191 5.89 16.29 -14.08
N GLY A 192 6.04 15.29 -13.21
CA GLY A 192 6.49 15.48 -11.82
C GLY A 192 5.43 15.97 -10.85
N SER A 193 4.14 16.02 -11.22
CA SER A 193 3.07 16.39 -10.28
C SER A 193 2.94 15.42 -9.10
N GLY A 194 3.40 14.17 -9.25
CA GLY A 194 3.32 13.13 -8.22
C GLY A 194 1.89 12.64 -7.93
N ASN A 195 0.89 13.22 -8.56
CA ASN A 195 -0.50 12.85 -8.34
C ASN A 195 -0.91 11.69 -9.26
N LEU A 196 -0.78 10.47 -8.75
CA LEU A 196 -1.19 9.25 -9.47
C LEU A 196 -2.70 9.21 -9.76
N GLU A 197 -3.47 9.95 -8.97
CA GLU A 197 -4.88 10.14 -9.22
C GLU A 197 -5.17 10.82 -10.58
N ALA A 198 -4.24 11.43 -11.27
CA ALA A 198 -4.39 11.96 -12.62
C ALA A 198 -4.30 10.87 -13.72
N ILE A 199 -4.05 9.60 -13.36
CA ILE A 199 -4.05 8.47 -14.28
C ILE A 199 -5.37 7.70 -14.16
N HIS A 200 -6.24 7.83 -15.16
CA HIS A 200 -7.54 7.16 -15.16
C HIS A 200 -7.47 5.79 -15.82
N VAL A 201 -7.67 4.72 -15.05
CA VAL A 201 -7.70 3.33 -15.55
C VAL A 201 -9.13 2.90 -15.86
N ILE A 202 -9.43 2.75 -17.15
CA ILE A 202 -10.75 2.28 -17.62
C ILE A 202 -10.69 0.78 -17.86
N LYS A 203 -11.50 0.02 -17.11
CA LYS A 203 -11.60 -1.44 -17.22
C LYS A 203 -12.74 -1.82 -18.17
N LYS A 204 -12.43 -2.57 -19.24
CA LYS A 204 -13.43 -3.08 -20.19
C LYS A 204 -13.35 -4.60 -20.29
N LEU A 205 -14.50 -5.24 -20.35
CA LEU A 205 -14.60 -6.68 -20.63
C LEU A 205 -14.44 -6.93 -22.12
N GLY A 206 -13.82 -8.06 -22.46
CA GLY A 206 -13.54 -8.49 -23.83
C GLY A 206 -12.12 -8.16 -24.28
N GLY A 207 -11.68 -8.77 -25.35
CA GLY A 207 -10.30 -8.64 -25.83
C GLY A 207 -9.26 -9.39 -25.00
N SER A 208 -8.01 -9.08 -25.24
CA SER A 208 -6.84 -9.61 -24.55
C SER A 208 -6.19 -8.53 -23.66
N LEU A 209 -5.36 -8.93 -22.70
CA LEU A 209 -4.59 -8.00 -21.86
C LEU A 209 -3.68 -7.09 -22.70
N VAL A 210 -3.10 -7.62 -23.78
CA VAL A 210 -2.22 -6.86 -24.68
C VAL A 210 -2.95 -5.82 -25.55
N ASP A 211 -4.27 -5.88 -25.59
CA ASP A 211 -5.09 -4.86 -26.26
C ASP A 211 -5.24 -3.59 -25.42
N SER A 212 -4.72 -3.60 -24.17
CA SER A 212 -4.65 -2.42 -23.33
C SER A 212 -3.69 -1.39 -23.90
N TYR A 213 -4.06 -0.14 -23.91
CA TYR A 213 -3.24 0.96 -24.46
C TYR A 213 -3.37 2.22 -23.62
N LEU A 214 -2.36 3.07 -23.69
CA LEU A 214 -2.38 4.40 -23.12
C LEU A 214 -2.90 5.38 -24.18
N ASP A 215 -4.02 6.02 -23.92
CA ASP A 215 -4.55 7.08 -24.78
C ASP A 215 -3.70 8.36 -24.65
N GLU A 216 -3.58 9.12 -25.72
CA GLU A 216 -2.87 10.41 -25.72
C GLU A 216 -3.70 11.55 -25.13
N GLY A 217 -4.98 11.34 -24.96
CA GLY A 217 -5.91 12.30 -24.42
C GLY A 217 -6.63 11.82 -23.16
N PHE A 218 -7.78 12.37 -22.90
CA PHE A 218 -8.69 11.97 -21.84
C PHE A 218 -9.87 11.22 -22.43
N LEU A 219 -10.07 9.97 -22.02
CA LEU A 219 -11.20 9.15 -22.44
C LEU A 219 -12.36 9.30 -21.46
N LEU A 220 -13.43 9.94 -21.90
CA LEU A 220 -14.65 10.09 -21.11
C LEU A 220 -15.60 8.91 -21.40
N ASP A 221 -15.85 8.06 -20.40
CA ASP A 221 -16.81 6.93 -20.53
C ASP A 221 -18.27 7.43 -20.47
N LYS A 222 -18.62 8.32 -21.39
CA LYS A 222 -19.95 8.92 -21.56
C LYS A 222 -20.37 8.82 -23.02
N LYS A 223 -21.68 8.85 -23.25
CA LYS A 223 -22.23 8.95 -24.60
C LYS A 223 -22.37 10.42 -25.01
N ILE A 224 -22.22 10.67 -26.30
CA ILE A 224 -22.47 11.99 -26.89
C ILE A 224 -23.95 12.33 -26.72
N GLY A 225 -24.22 13.55 -26.26
CA GLY A 225 -25.58 14.04 -26.06
C GLY A 225 -26.36 14.19 -27.38
N VAL A 226 -27.69 14.22 -27.27
CA VAL A 226 -28.57 14.40 -28.42
C VAL A 226 -28.26 15.77 -29.06
N ASN A 227 -28.18 15.79 -30.40
CA ASN A 227 -27.83 16.98 -31.22
C ASN A 227 -26.45 17.61 -30.96
N GLN A 228 -25.54 16.90 -30.27
CA GLN A 228 -24.16 17.34 -30.11
C GLN A 228 -23.27 16.87 -31.27
N PRO A 229 -22.27 17.66 -31.70
CA PRO A 229 -21.32 17.26 -32.72
C PRO A 229 -20.50 16.06 -32.25
N LYS A 230 -20.29 15.09 -33.15
CA LYS A 230 -19.52 13.87 -32.83
C LYS A 230 -18.00 14.09 -32.88
N ARG A 231 -17.54 15.14 -33.54
CA ARG A 231 -16.13 15.52 -33.68
C ARG A 231 -16.03 17.05 -33.74
N ILE A 232 -15.07 17.59 -33.02
CA ILE A 232 -14.73 19.04 -33.03
C ILE A 232 -13.23 19.11 -33.20
N GLU A 233 -12.77 19.81 -34.23
CA GLU A 233 -11.35 20.08 -34.50
C GLU A 233 -10.96 21.45 -33.93
N ASN A 234 -9.72 21.58 -33.47
CA ASN A 234 -9.21 22.79 -32.78
C ASN A 234 -10.10 23.22 -31.60
N ALA A 235 -10.59 22.25 -30.83
CA ALA A 235 -11.52 22.49 -29.74
C ALA A 235 -10.90 23.35 -28.62
N LYS A 236 -11.68 24.31 -28.14
CA LYS A 236 -11.39 24.97 -26.85
C LYS A 236 -12.12 24.17 -25.76
N ILE A 237 -11.35 23.58 -24.85
CA ILE A 237 -11.88 22.69 -23.81
C ILE A 237 -11.91 23.44 -22.49
N LEU A 238 -13.10 23.53 -21.88
CA LEU A 238 -13.29 23.97 -20.50
C LEU A 238 -13.44 22.75 -19.61
N ILE A 239 -12.58 22.63 -18.60
CA ILE A 239 -12.68 21.61 -17.57
C ILE A 239 -13.22 22.26 -16.30
N ALA A 240 -14.36 21.77 -15.82
CA ALA A 240 -15.03 22.28 -14.64
C ALA A 240 -15.43 21.14 -13.69
N ASN A 241 -15.11 21.31 -12.41
CA ASN A 241 -15.47 20.36 -11.34
C ASN A 241 -16.86 20.69 -10.75
N THR A 242 -17.76 21.21 -11.51
CA THR A 242 -19.11 21.48 -11.07
C THR A 242 -20.08 21.09 -12.17
N GLY A 243 -21.26 20.62 -11.81
CA GLY A 243 -22.28 20.35 -12.82
C GLY A 243 -22.62 21.62 -13.59
N MET A 244 -22.53 21.59 -14.92
CA MET A 244 -22.89 22.68 -15.82
C MET A 244 -24.42 22.79 -16.07
N ASP A 245 -25.20 22.09 -15.25
CA ASP A 245 -26.65 22.16 -15.25
C ASP A 245 -27.10 23.51 -14.67
N THR A 246 -27.71 24.34 -15.49
CA THR A 246 -28.18 25.68 -15.12
C THR A 246 -29.66 25.69 -14.72
N ASP A 247 -30.33 24.57 -14.91
CA ASP A 247 -31.77 24.44 -14.62
C ASP A 247 -32.08 24.28 -13.13
N LYS A 248 -31.04 24.10 -12.30
CA LYS A 248 -31.17 23.85 -10.86
C LYS A 248 -30.23 24.72 -10.05
N ILE A 249 -30.76 25.34 -9.00
CA ILE A 249 -29.97 26.03 -8.00
C ILE A 249 -29.19 25.02 -7.17
N LYS A 250 -27.85 25.17 -7.08
CA LYS A 250 -26.92 24.21 -6.46
C LYS A 250 -26.60 24.49 -5.00
N ILE A 251 -27.51 25.10 -4.26
CA ILE A 251 -27.41 25.25 -2.82
C ILE A 251 -28.32 24.20 -2.17
N PHE A 252 -27.75 23.27 -1.42
CA PHE A 252 -28.48 22.21 -0.76
C PHE A 252 -29.56 22.80 0.16
N GLY A 253 -30.82 22.37 -0.01
CA GLY A 253 -31.97 22.79 0.82
C GLY A 253 -32.57 24.16 0.49
N SER A 254 -32.02 24.92 -0.48
CA SER A 254 -32.61 26.20 -0.89
C SER A 254 -33.73 26.00 -1.93
N ARG A 255 -34.83 26.68 -1.72
CA ARG A 255 -35.92 26.85 -2.71
C ARG A 255 -36.04 28.35 -3.00
N VAL A 256 -35.94 28.74 -4.23
CA VAL A 256 -36.16 30.13 -4.66
C VAL A 256 -37.55 30.24 -5.24
N ARG A 257 -38.34 31.18 -4.71
CA ARG A 257 -39.63 31.53 -5.26
C ARG A 257 -39.43 32.58 -6.32
N VAL A 258 -39.90 32.33 -7.52
CA VAL A 258 -39.70 33.22 -8.67
C VAL A 258 -41.07 33.72 -9.14
N ASP A 259 -41.20 35.01 -9.20
CA ASP A 259 -42.49 35.68 -9.55
C ASP A 259 -42.55 36.09 -11.04
N SER A 260 -41.44 35.92 -11.78
CA SER A 260 -41.38 36.27 -13.20
C SER A 260 -40.36 35.45 -13.97
N THR A 261 -40.60 35.26 -15.28
CA THR A 261 -39.65 34.61 -16.20
C THR A 261 -38.31 35.35 -16.34
N ALA A 262 -38.29 36.68 -16.17
CA ALA A 262 -37.05 37.46 -16.17
C ALA A 262 -36.14 37.09 -14.99
N LYS A 263 -36.69 36.85 -13.79
CA LYS A 263 -35.91 36.41 -12.64
C LYS A 263 -35.37 34.98 -12.79
N VAL A 264 -36.08 34.10 -13.51
CA VAL A 264 -35.55 32.77 -13.86
C VAL A 264 -34.30 32.91 -14.71
N ALA A 265 -34.33 33.78 -15.71
CA ALA A 265 -33.20 34.06 -16.60
C ALA A 265 -31.99 34.67 -15.85
N GLU A 266 -32.24 35.56 -14.88
CA GLU A 266 -31.18 36.13 -14.03
C GLU A 266 -30.49 35.07 -13.16
N ILE A 267 -31.26 34.14 -12.56
CA ILE A 267 -30.75 33.06 -11.73
C ILE A 267 -29.98 32.06 -12.59
N GLU A 268 -30.50 31.73 -13.77
CA GLU A 268 -29.81 30.87 -14.74
C GLU A 268 -28.47 31.47 -15.16
N GLN A 269 -28.43 32.77 -15.42
CA GLN A 269 -27.19 33.48 -15.78
C GLN A 269 -26.19 33.46 -14.62
N ALA A 270 -26.63 33.69 -13.39
CA ALA A 270 -25.79 33.64 -12.20
C ALA A 270 -25.22 32.23 -11.92
N GLU A 271 -25.96 31.18 -12.22
CA GLU A 271 -25.46 29.79 -12.09
C GLU A 271 -24.46 29.43 -13.21
N LYS A 272 -24.58 29.99 -14.40
CA LYS A 272 -23.62 29.82 -15.49
C LYS A 272 -22.24 30.37 -15.14
N GLU A 273 -22.15 31.36 -14.28
CA GLU A 273 -20.88 32.01 -13.89
C GLU A 273 -20.09 31.21 -12.84
N LYS A 274 -20.72 30.31 -12.07
CA LYS A 274 -20.10 29.57 -10.97
C LYS A 274 -19.32 28.30 -11.35
N MET A 275 -19.27 27.91 -12.60
CA MET A 275 -19.02 26.53 -13.03
C MET A 275 -17.63 26.15 -13.52
N LYS A 276 -16.49 26.61 -12.97
CA LYS A 276 -15.17 26.52 -13.64
C LYS A 276 -14.04 25.69 -13.01
N GLU A 277 -14.18 24.75 -12.09
CA GLU A 277 -13.04 24.43 -11.17
C GLU A 277 -12.40 23.05 -10.89
N LYS A 278 -12.72 21.80 -11.27
CA LYS A 278 -12.06 20.59 -10.65
C LYS A 278 -11.83 19.26 -11.40
N VAL A 279 -10.89 18.24 -11.03
CA VAL A 279 -10.67 16.81 -11.47
C VAL A 279 -9.53 15.92 -10.87
N GLU A 280 -9.33 14.44 -10.75
CA GLU A 280 -8.21 13.48 -10.52
C GLU A 280 -8.08 11.94 -10.40
N PRO A 281 -6.93 10.93 -10.25
CA PRO A 281 -6.69 9.49 -9.84
C PRO A 281 -5.42 8.62 -9.60
N ASP A 282 -4.87 7.26 -9.63
CA ASP A 282 -4.11 6.26 -8.93
C ASP A 282 -3.46 4.85 -9.20
N ASN A 283 -2.43 4.08 -8.40
CA ASN A 283 -1.91 2.70 -8.48
C ASN A 283 -0.79 1.87 -7.75
N ALA A 284 -0.09 0.64 -7.65
CA ALA A 284 0.49 -0.57 -7.55
C ALA A 284 1.51 -1.65 -7.21
N GLY A 285 2.51 -2.41 -6.72
CA GLY A 285 3.16 -3.52 -6.15
C GLY A 285 4.09 -4.71 -6.08
N TYR A 286 5.06 -5.46 -5.27
CA TYR A 286 5.87 -6.74 -5.33
C TYR A 286 6.77 -7.47 -4.26
N ASP A 287 7.92 -8.52 -4.42
CA ASP A 287 8.49 -9.66 -3.75
C ASP A 287 9.85 -10.42 -3.76
N SER A 288 10.43 -11.52 -2.92
CA SER A 288 11.23 -12.77 -3.07
C SER A 288 12.23 -13.44 -2.10
N ALA A 289 12.52 -14.83 -1.80
CA ALA A 289 13.36 -15.35 -0.71
C ALA A 289 14.42 -16.50 -0.82
N ASP A 290 14.39 -17.50 -1.72
CA ASP A 290 15.17 -18.77 -1.56
C ASP A 290 16.66 -18.73 -1.97
N LEU A 291 17.01 -17.95 -2.98
CA LEU A 291 18.39 -17.85 -3.49
C LEU A 291 19.32 -16.95 -2.63
N VAL A 292 18.84 -16.54 -1.45
CA VAL A 292 19.56 -15.62 -0.54
C VAL A 292 20.88 -16.19 -0.01
N ALA A 293 20.98 -17.51 0.18
CA ALA A 293 22.22 -18.12 0.69
C ALA A 293 23.37 -18.03 -0.33
N GLN A 294 23.08 -18.31 -1.60
CA GLN A 294 24.05 -18.18 -2.71
C GLN A 294 24.40 -16.71 -2.95
N LEU A 295 23.41 -15.81 -2.83
CA LEU A 295 23.63 -14.39 -2.94
C LEU A 295 24.54 -13.84 -1.84
N ARG A 296 24.40 -14.33 -0.60
CA ARG A 296 25.29 -13.98 0.52
C ARG A 296 26.73 -14.39 0.26
N ALA A 297 26.97 -15.57 -0.33
CA ALA A 297 28.31 -16.01 -0.72
C ALA A 297 28.92 -15.10 -1.78
N ALA A 298 28.18 -14.79 -2.85
CA ALA A 298 28.64 -13.89 -3.89
C ALA A 298 28.96 -12.47 -3.38
N HIS A 299 28.16 -11.92 -2.46
CA HIS A 299 28.42 -10.63 -1.83
C HIS A 299 29.61 -10.67 -0.87
N SER A 300 29.84 -11.77 -0.15
CA SER A 300 31.02 -11.92 0.71
C SER A 300 32.33 -11.97 -0.09
N GLU A 301 32.28 -12.36 -1.36
CA GLU A 301 33.38 -12.33 -2.31
C GLU A 301 33.62 -10.96 -2.97
N GLY A 302 32.80 -9.94 -2.57
CA GLY A 302 32.92 -8.57 -3.06
C GLY A 302 32.16 -8.26 -4.35
N ASN A 303 31.30 -9.16 -4.81
CA ASN A 303 30.44 -8.93 -5.98
C ASN A 303 29.16 -8.19 -5.57
N THR A 304 29.22 -6.85 -5.56
CA THR A 304 28.11 -5.99 -5.09
C THR A 304 26.91 -5.96 -6.03
N THR A 305 27.05 -6.38 -7.29
CA THR A 305 25.98 -6.42 -8.30
C THR A 305 25.37 -7.81 -8.48
N ALA A 306 25.82 -8.79 -7.67
CA ALA A 306 25.26 -10.14 -7.69
C ALA A 306 23.81 -10.14 -7.19
N GLY A 307 22.93 -10.83 -7.90
CA GLY A 307 21.54 -11.03 -7.54
C GLY A 307 21.02 -12.35 -8.12
N LEU A 308 19.73 -12.60 -7.94
CA LEU A 308 19.11 -13.86 -8.32
C LEU A 308 18.50 -13.77 -9.72
N ASP A 309 19.08 -14.47 -10.68
CA ASP A 309 18.44 -14.69 -11.98
C ASP A 309 17.39 -15.77 -11.86
N MET A 310 16.13 -15.35 -11.77
CA MET A 310 14.98 -16.24 -11.61
C MET A 310 14.58 -16.97 -12.90
N LYS A 311 15.13 -16.57 -14.05
CA LYS A 311 14.92 -17.28 -15.32
C LYS A 311 15.84 -18.50 -15.39
N GLU A 312 17.12 -18.29 -15.07
CA GLU A 312 18.14 -19.34 -15.12
C GLU A 312 18.27 -20.11 -13.79
N GLY A 313 17.71 -19.60 -12.68
CA GLY A 313 17.81 -20.19 -11.36
C GLY A 313 19.21 -20.12 -10.74
N THR A 314 20.01 -19.14 -11.12
CA THR A 314 21.41 -18.95 -10.71
C THR A 314 21.69 -17.54 -10.20
N ILE A 315 22.94 -17.32 -9.73
CA ILE A 315 23.42 -15.97 -9.40
C ILE A 315 23.82 -15.26 -10.69
N GLY A 316 23.18 -14.13 -10.97
CA GLY A 316 23.48 -13.27 -12.11
C GLY A 316 23.93 -11.87 -11.68
N ASN A 317 24.46 -11.09 -12.65
CA ASN A 317 24.74 -9.68 -12.44
C ASN A 317 23.47 -8.86 -12.72
N MET A 318 22.84 -8.32 -11.68
CA MET A 318 21.57 -7.63 -11.77
C MET A 318 21.64 -6.32 -12.57
N ALA A 319 22.78 -5.63 -12.54
CA ALA A 319 22.98 -4.43 -13.35
C ALA A 319 22.96 -4.74 -14.87
N VAL A 320 23.55 -5.87 -15.28
CA VAL A 320 23.53 -6.33 -16.67
C VAL A 320 22.15 -6.82 -17.09
N LEU A 321 21.41 -7.47 -16.17
CA LEU A 321 20.04 -7.96 -16.40
C LEU A 321 18.99 -6.85 -16.34
N GLY A 322 19.36 -5.62 -15.96
CA GLY A 322 18.46 -4.48 -15.81
C GLY A 322 17.46 -4.65 -14.65
N ILE A 323 17.80 -5.46 -13.65
CA ILE A 323 16.95 -5.68 -12.47
C ILE A 323 17.36 -4.69 -11.39
N THR A 324 16.57 -3.65 -11.23
CA THR A 324 16.80 -2.58 -10.27
C THR A 324 15.53 -2.28 -9.47
N GLU A 325 15.71 -1.84 -8.24
CA GLU A 325 14.62 -1.39 -7.37
C GLU A 325 14.89 0.02 -6.86
N SER A 326 13.82 0.76 -6.53
CA SER A 326 13.96 2.10 -5.98
C SER A 326 14.64 2.08 -4.62
N PHE A 327 15.61 2.97 -4.42
CA PHE A 327 16.25 3.21 -3.12
C PHE A 327 15.22 3.55 -2.03
N GLN A 328 14.19 4.36 -2.37
CA GLN A 328 13.16 4.77 -1.41
C GLN A 328 12.34 3.58 -0.91
N VAL A 329 11.98 2.64 -1.78
CA VAL A 329 11.27 1.40 -1.39
C VAL A 329 12.09 0.61 -0.38
N LYS A 330 13.35 0.32 -0.69
CA LYS A 330 14.24 -0.46 0.20
C LYS A 330 14.50 0.24 1.53
N ARG A 331 14.71 1.56 1.49
CA ARG A 331 14.90 2.36 2.69
C ARG A 331 13.67 2.31 3.58
N GLN A 332 12.47 2.48 3.01
CA GLN A 332 11.22 2.48 3.78
C GLN A 332 10.91 1.10 4.36
N VAL A 333 11.06 0.03 3.58
CA VAL A 333 10.91 -1.36 4.07
C VAL A 333 11.81 -1.61 5.29
N LEU A 334 13.09 -1.25 5.21
CA LEU A 334 14.03 -1.45 6.31
C LEU A 334 13.64 -0.67 7.57
N LEU A 335 13.29 0.61 7.44
CA LEU A 335 12.96 1.47 8.57
C LEU A 335 11.63 1.05 9.21
N SER A 336 10.58 0.89 8.42
CA SER A 336 9.25 0.53 8.95
C SER A 336 9.24 -0.86 9.59
N ALA A 337 9.93 -1.84 9.00
CA ALA A 337 10.02 -3.17 9.59
C ALA A 337 10.75 -3.17 10.94
N ALA A 338 11.87 -2.44 11.04
CA ALA A 338 12.63 -2.33 12.28
C ALA A 338 11.83 -1.60 13.37
N GLU A 339 11.15 -0.51 13.03
CA GLU A 339 10.29 0.24 13.95
C GLU A 339 9.12 -0.59 14.46
N ALA A 340 8.41 -1.29 13.59
CA ALA A 340 7.30 -2.14 13.99
C ALA A 340 7.76 -3.31 14.88
N ALA A 341 8.86 -3.96 14.54
CA ALA A 341 9.43 -5.02 15.37
C ALA A 341 9.88 -4.48 16.74
N GLU A 342 10.47 -3.29 16.80
CA GLU A 342 10.83 -2.63 18.06
C GLU A 342 9.61 -2.33 18.92
N VAL A 343 8.54 -1.78 18.35
CA VAL A 343 7.28 -1.48 19.06
C VAL A 343 6.68 -2.75 19.67
N ILE A 344 6.57 -3.82 18.89
CA ILE A 344 6.01 -5.08 19.34
C ILE A 344 6.89 -5.72 20.43
N LEU A 345 8.20 -5.68 20.29
CA LEU A 345 9.13 -6.29 21.25
C LEU A 345 9.16 -5.55 22.61
N ARG A 346 8.76 -4.27 22.65
CA ARG A 346 8.66 -3.49 23.89
C ARG A 346 7.44 -3.83 24.73
N VAL A 347 6.45 -4.50 24.17
CA VAL A 347 5.21 -4.82 24.88
C VAL A 347 5.47 -5.84 25.96
N ASP A 348 5.06 -5.51 27.18
CA ASP A 348 5.08 -6.41 28.34
C ASP A 348 3.67 -6.77 28.82
N ASN A 349 2.66 -5.94 28.50
CA ASN A 349 1.27 -6.18 28.87
C ASN A 349 0.32 -5.87 27.68
N ILE A 350 -0.70 -6.68 27.53
CA ILE A 350 -1.82 -6.41 26.59
C ILE A 350 -3.07 -6.16 27.43
N ILE A 351 -3.63 -4.96 27.34
CA ILE A 351 -4.81 -4.55 28.08
C ILE A 351 -5.99 -4.43 27.11
N LYS A 352 -6.96 -5.34 27.23
CA LYS A 352 -8.21 -5.30 26.45
C LYS A 352 -9.21 -4.40 27.18
N ALA A 353 -9.60 -3.28 26.56
CA ALA A 353 -10.60 -2.38 27.13
C ALA A 353 -11.99 -3.03 27.15
N ALA A 354 -12.77 -2.74 28.21
CA ALA A 354 -14.17 -3.17 28.27
C ALA A 354 -14.99 -2.55 27.11
N PRO A 355 -15.94 -3.29 26.51
CA PRO A 355 -16.80 -2.78 25.46
C PRO A 355 -17.51 -1.49 25.87
N ARG A 356 -17.46 -0.45 25.03
CA ARG A 356 -18.23 0.77 25.28
C ARG A 356 -19.72 0.46 25.11
N LYS A 357 -20.52 0.72 26.15
CA LYS A 357 -21.99 0.74 25.98
C LYS A 357 -22.34 1.85 25.00
N ARG A 358 -22.97 1.53 23.86
CA ARG A 358 -23.58 2.53 22.99
C ARG A 358 -24.64 3.27 23.80
N VAL A 359 -24.44 4.55 24.03
CA VAL A 359 -25.53 5.44 24.50
C VAL A 359 -26.42 5.63 23.29
N PRO A 360 -27.75 5.37 23.38
CA PRO A 360 -28.65 5.68 22.27
C PRO A 360 -28.59 7.18 22.00
N ASP A 361 -28.36 7.57 20.75
CA ASP A 361 -28.47 8.97 20.33
C ASP A 361 -29.92 9.41 20.49
N HIS A 362 -30.20 10.13 21.57
CA HIS A 362 -31.44 10.86 21.75
C HIS A 362 -31.31 12.20 21.01
N HIS A 363 -31.39 12.16 19.69
CA HIS A 363 -31.78 13.34 18.93
C HIS A 363 -33.32 13.28 18.78
N PRO A 364 -34.09 14.20 19.38
CA PRO A 364 -35.47 14.32 19.06
C PRO A 364 -35.61 14.80 17.61
N CYS A 365 -36.47 14.10 16.86
CA CYS A 365 -36.87 14.49 15.50
C CYS A 365 -37.67 15.79 15.49
#